data_060d6913a243a7a469a4d5113e368ebd
#
_entry.id   060d6913a243a7a469a4d5113e368ebd
#
_cell.length_a   1.000
_cell.length_b   1.000
_cell.length_c   1.000
_cell.angle_alpha   90.00
_cell.angle_beta   90.00
_cell.angle_gamma   90.00
#
_symmetry.space_group_name_H-M   'P 1'
#
loop_
_entity.id
_entity.type
_entity.pdbx_description
1 polymer ?
#
loop_
_entity_poly.entity_id
_entity_poly.type
_entity_poly.pdbx_seq_one_letter_code
_entity_poly.pdbx_strand_id
1 'polypeptide(L)'
;MVLPSYNGSRKMANLTPLLCMLLVRRGVPVLMHGVTRDPQRLTSAEIFSALGIAHAASGAQAEALMTAGQPAFIPIAALAPSIARLLEMRRILGVRNSTHTLVKIMQPFAQPALRLTSYTHPEYLEMLSDYFGNAAPHDRGDAFLMRGTEGETVANARRAQRIDWFSRGTRTVLVEKQSVAEDVPELPEGSDALATARWINEVLDGRRPVPQAIAEQVDHCVDVAARVRKNIS
;
A
#
# COMPACT_ATOMS: atom_id res chain seq x y z
N MET A 1 -1.52 7.32 -7.85
CA MET A 1 -0.64 6.42 -7.09
C MET A 1 -1.37 5.12 -6.77
N VAL A 2 -0.66 3.98 -6.65
CA VAL A 2 -1.27 2.66 -6.41
C VAL A 2 -0.73 2.04 -5.12
N LEU A 3 -1.63 1.61 -4.24
CA LEU A 3 -1.35 0.90 -2.99
C LEU A 3 -2.00 -0.48 -2.97
N PRO A 4 -1.26 -1.57 -3.23
CA PRO A 4 -1.79 -2.92 -3.06
C PRO A 4 -1.85 -3.31 -1.58
N SER A 5 -2.97 -3.92 -1.14
CA SER A 5 -3.19 -4.42 0.21
C SER A 5 -3.80 -5.82 0.18
N TYR A 6 -2.96 -6.84 0.26
CA TYR A 6 -3.33 -8.26 0.10
C TYR A 6 -2.92 -9.14 1.27
N ASN A 7 -2.13 -8.62 2.18
CA ASN A 7 -1.66 -9.42 3.30
C ASN A 7 -2.52 -9.25 4.54
N GLY A 8 -2.96 -8.01 4.81
CA GLY A 8 -3.53 -7.66 6.10
C GLY A 8 -2.51 -7.82 7.24
N SER A 9 -2.93 -7.53 8.46
CA SER A 9 -2.09 -7.66 9.64
C SER A 9 -2.65 -8.70 10.63
N ARG A 10 -1.76 -9.28 11.44
CA ARG A 10 -2.13 -10.27 12.45
C ARG A 10 -1.57 -9.94 13.84
N LYS A 11 -0.35 -9.42 13.91
CA LYS A 11 0.36 -9.13 15.15
C LYS A 11 0.50 -7.64 15.41
N MET A 12 0.51 -6.85 14.35
CA MET A 12 0.63 -5.40 14.39
C MET A 12 -0.62 -4.75 13.82
N ALA A 13 -0.90 -3.50 14.18
CA ALA A 13 -1.97 -2.74 13.55
C ALA A 13 -1.72 -2.57 12.03
N ASN A 14 -2.74 -2.73 11.22
CA ASN A 14 -2.67 -2.44 9.79
C ASN A 14 -2.86 -0.93 9.57
N LEU A 15 -1.76 -0.22 9.40
CA LEU A 15 -1.76 1.24 9.18
C LEU A 15 -1.72 1.64 7.68
N THR A 16 -1.93 0.69 6.76
CA THR A 16 -2.00 0.99 5.33
C THR A 16 -3.14 1.98 4.99
N PRO A 17 -4.34 1.90 5.62
CA PRO A 17 -5.36 2.93 5.45
C PRO A 17 -4.92 4.31 5.93
N LEU A 18 -4.15 4.42 7.03
CA LEU A 18 -3.58 5.70 7.47
C LEU A 18 -2.66 6.29 6.40
N LEU A 19 -1.74 5.49 5.83
CA LEU A 19 -0.87 5.94 4.74
C LEU A 19 -1.69 6.48 3.57
N CYS A 20 -2.74 5.78 3.15
CA CYS A 20 -3.65 6.25 2.09
C CYS A 20 -4.27 7.60 2.43
N MET A 21 -4.84 7.75 3.62
CA MET A 21 -5.51 8.97 4.06
C MET A 21 -4.55 10.17 4.15
N LEU A 22 -3.33 9.95 4.64
CA LEU A 22 -2.30 11.00 4.70
C LEU A 22 -1.88 11.46 3.30
N LEU A 23 -1.70 10.54 2.36
CA LEU A 23 -1.37 10.86 0.97
C LEU A 23 -2.49 11.65 0.29
N VAL A 24 -3.75 11.25 0.49
CA VAL A 24 -4.92 11.97 -0.04
C VAL A 24 -4.99 13.38 0.52
N ARG A 25 -4.74 13.59 1.82
CA ARG A 25 -4.65 14.93 2.43
C ARG A 25 -3.54 15.81 1.86
N ARG A 26 -2.47 15.20 1.34
CA ARG A 26 -1.38 15.88 0.63
C ARG A 26 -1.68 16.08 -0.86
N GLY A 27 -2.92 15.83 -1.32
CA GLY A 27 -3.36 16.04 -2.69
C GLY A 27 -2.88 14.97 -3.69
N VAL A 28 -2.43 13.82 -3.21
CA VAL A 28 -2.06 12.69 -4.07
C VAL A 28 -3.29 11.82 -4.32
N PRO A 29 -3.75 11.65 -5.58
CA PRO A 29 -4.81 10.69 -5.89
C PRO A 29 -4.30 9.26 -5.65
N VAL A 30 -4.98 8.52 -4.76
CA VAL A 30 -4.57 7.18 -4.35
C VAL A 30 -5.64 6.16 -4.67
N LEU A 31 -5.27 5.14 -5.43
CA LEU A 31 -6.05 3.91 -5.57
C LEU A 31 -5.45 2.83 -4.69
N MET A 32 -6.17 2.43 -3.67
CA MET A 32 -5.86 1.21 -2.94
C MET A 32 -6.69 0.06 -3.51
N HIS A 33 -6.06 -1.11 -3.70
CA HIS A 33 -6.77 -2.31 -4.11
C HIS A 33 -6.32 -3.53 -3.29
N GLY A 34 -7.23 -4.48 -3.10
CA GLY A 34 -6.89 -5.62 -2.27
C GLY A 34 -8.05 -6.60 -2.05
N VAL A 35 -7.86 -7.49 -1.09
CA VAL A 35 -8.90 -8.41 -0.63
C VAL A 35 -9.77 -7.75 0.43
N THR A 36 -11.06 -8.12 0.48
CA THR A 36 -12.00 -7.56 1.44
C THR A 36 -12.00 -8.28 2.78
N ARG A 37 -11.56 -9.54 2.82
CA ARG A 37 -11.51 -10.37 4.04
C ARG A 37 -10.37 -11.38 3.97
N ASP A 38 -9.76 -11.64 5.12
CA ASP A 38 -8.85 -12.78 5.34
C ASP A 38 -9.23 -13.45 6.67
N PRO A 39 -9.33 -14.80 6.76
CA PRO A 39 -9.76 -15.50 7.96
C PRO A 39 -8.88 -15.29 9.20
N GLN A 40 -7.63 -14.89 9.01
CA GLN A 40 -6.62 -14.81 10.06
C GLN A 40 -5.98 -13.43 10.20
N ARG A 41 -6.38 -12.47 9.38
CA ARG A 41 -5.73 -11.17 9.29
C ARG A 41 -6.75 -10.04 9.10
N LEU A 42 -6.46 -8.91 9.74
CA LEU A 42 -7.23 -7.68 9.55
C LEU A 42 -6.84 -7.01 8.24
N THR A 43 -7.77 -6.93 7.30
CA THR A 43 -7.56 -6.30 6.00
C THR A 43 -7.75 -4.78 6.05
N SER A 44 -7.15 -4.07 5.08
CA SER A 44 -7.40 -2.64 4.92
C SER A 44 -8.86 -2.33 4.57
N ALA A 45 -9.53 -3.23 3.87
CA ALA A 45 -10.95 -3.09 3.54
C ALA A 45 -11.84 -3.04 4.78
N GLU A 46 -11.60 -3.91 5.76
CA GLU A 46 -12.35 -3.92 7.02
C GLU A 46 -12.14 -2.63 7.81
N ILE A 47 -10.92 -2.09 7.80
CA ILE A 47 -10.62 -0.81 8.44
C ILE A 47 -11.28 0.36 7.71
N PHE A 48 -11.26 0.40 6.37
CA PHE A 48 -12.00 1.42 5.60
C PHE A 48 -13.51 1.37 5.91
N SER A 49 -14.09 0.18 6.00
CA SER A 49 -15.49 0.03 6.42
C SER A 49 -15.73 0.59 7.83
N ALA A 50 -14.81 0.34 8.77
CA ALA A 50 -14.89 0.88 10.13
C ALA A 50 -14.68 2.41 10.19
N LEU A 51 -13.97 2.99 9.22
CA LEU A 51 -13.83 4.44 9.02
C LEU A 51 -15.06 5.06 8.32
N GLY A 52 -16.06 4.28 7.95
CA GLY A 52 -17.24 4.73 7.20
C GLY A 52 -16.96 4.99 5.71
N ILE A 53 -15.83 4.50 5.18
CA ILE A 53 -15.44 4.69 3.79
C ILE A 53 -15.92 3.49 2.97
N ALA A 54 -16.83 3.76 2.03
CA ALA A 54 -17.35 2.73 1.13
C ALA A 54 -16.32 2.27 0.12
N HIS A 55 -16.36 0.98 -0.25
CA HIS A 55 -15.52 0.43 -1.30
C HIS A 55 -16.09 0.77 -2.67
N ALA A 56 -15.23 1.10 -3.63
CA ALA A 56 -15.64 1.32 -5.01
C ALA A 56 -16.08 -0.01 -5.66
N ALA A 57 -17.24 -0.01 -6.28
CA ALA A 57 -17.78 -1.19 -6.97
C ALA A 57 -17.27 -1.33 -8.41
N SER A 58 -16.59 -0.29 -8.94
CA SER A 58 -16.04 -0.29 -10.30
C SER A 58 -14.84 0.66 -10.43
N GLY A 59 -14.06 0.51 -11.50
CA GLY A 59 -12.98 1.45 -11.83
C GLY A 59 -13.48 2.88 -11.99
N ALA A 60 -14.62 3.09 -12.66
CA ALA A 60 -15.21 4.42 -12.84
C ALA A 60 -15.57 5.09 -11.49
N GLN A 61 -16.12 4.33 -10.54
CA GLN A 61 -16.41 4.85 -9.21
C GLN A 61 -15.11 5.18 -8.44
N ALA A 62 -14.08 4.33 -8.55
CA ALA A 62 -12.78 4.60 -7.94
C ALA A 62 -12.14 5.87 -8.52
N GLU A 63 -12.24 6.08 -9.85
CA GLU A 63 -11.75 7.28 -10.52
C GLU A 63 -12.49 8.54 -10.05
N ALA A 64 -13.82 8.46 -9.92
CA ALA A 64 -14.63 9.57 -9.40
C ALA A 64 -14.23 9.95 -7.98
N LEU A 65 -14.00 8.98 -7.08
CA LEU A 65 -13.52 9.23 -5.72
C LEU A 65 -12.15 9.92 -5.72
N MET A 66 -11.19 9.40 -6.50
CA MET A 66 -9.86 10.00 -6.61
C MET A 66 -9.91 11.43 -7.17
N THR A 67 -10.76 11.69 -8.16
CA THR A 67 -10.96 13.01 -8.76
C THR A 67 -11.56 14.00 -7.74
N ALA A 68 -12.43 13.50 -6.86
CA ALA A 68 -12.99 14.28 -5.76
C ALA A 68 -12.03 14.45 -4.57
N GLY A 69 -10.77 14.01 -4.66
CA GLY A 69 -9.80 14.08 -3.58
C GLY A 69 -10.16 13.17 -2.40
N GLN A 70 -10.85 12.08 -2.65
CA GLN A 70 -11.23 11.09 -1.63
C GLN A 70 -10.40 9.82 -1.74
N PRO A 71 -10.21 9.08 -0.64
CA PRO A 71 -9.56 7.78 -0.69
C PRO A 71 -10.42 6.79 -1.47
N ALA A 72 -9.80 6.05 -2.39
CA ALA A 72 -10.47 5.05 -3.20
C ALA A 72 -9.92 3.66 -2.87
N PHE A 73 -10.77 2.78 -2.33
CA PHE A 73 -10.48 1.35 -2.19
C PHE A 73 -11.35 0.56 -3.16
N ILE A 74 -10.73 -0.24 -4.02
CA ILE A 74 -11.44 -1.15 -4.93
C ILE A 74 -11.09 -2.62 -4.60
N PRO A 75 -12.07 -3.48 -4.30
CA PRO A 75 -11.84 -4.91 -4.15
C PRO A 75 -11.24 -5.52 -5.42
N ILE A 76 -10.30 -6.44 -5.27
CA ILE A 76 -9.69 -7.14 -6.42
C ILE A 76 -10.75 -7.88 -7.26
N ALA A 77 -11.82 -8.34 -6.64
CA ALA A 77 -12.94 -8.98 -7.34
C ALA A 77 -13.66 -8.02 -8.31
N ALA A 78 -13.71 -6.72 -8.00
CA ALA A 78 -14.27 -5.70 -8.87
C ALA A 78 -13.23 -5.18 -9.89
N LEU A 79 -11.96 -5.06 -9.48
CA LEU A 79 -10.88 -4.56 -10.33
C LEU A 79 -10.45 -5.58 -11.39
N ALA A 80 -10.24 -6.84 -10.99
CA ALA A 80 -9.72 -7.90 -11.84
C ALA A 80 -10.30 -9.28 -11.42
N PRO A 81 -11.53 -9.61 -11.82
CA PRO A 81 -12.24 -10.82 -11.36
C PRO A 81 -11.48 -12.13 -11.62
N SER A 82 -10.76 -12.23 -12.73
CA SER A 82 -9.97 -13.43 -13.06
C SER A 82 -8.81 -13.62 -12.08
N ILE A 83 -8.14 -12.53 -11.71
CA ILE A 83 -7.06 -12.55 -10.70
C ILE A 83 -7.62 -12.88 -9.33
N ALA A 84 -8.79 -12.36 -8.97
CA ALA A 84 -9.46 -12.70 -7.71
C ALA A 84 -9.70 -14.20 -7.57
N ARG A 85 -10.21 -14.86 -8.64
CA ARG A 85 -10.38 -16.32 -8.66
C ARG A 85 -9.08 -17.09 -8.44
N LEU A 86 -7.97 -16.64 -9.04
CA LEU A 86 -6.66 -17.26 -8.84
C LEU A 86 -6.13 -17.09 -7.40
N LEU A 87 -6.41 -15.96 -6.76
CA LEU A 87 -6.08 -15.75 -5.34
C LEU A 87 -6.88 -16.69 -4.42
N GLU A 88 -8.16 -16.93 -4.74
CA GLU A 88 -9.03 -17.81 -3.97
C GLU A 88 -8.59 -19.28 -4.02
N MET A 89 -7.89 -19.70 -5.05
CA MET A 89 -7.31 -21.06 -5.13
C MET A 89 -6.42 -21.40 -3.94
N ARG A 90 -5.84 -20.40 -3.24
CA ARG A 90 -5.12 -20.61 -2.00
C ARG A 90 -5.95 -21.37 -0.95
N ARG A 91 -7.27 -21.15 -0.93
CA ARG A 91 -8.19 -21.82 0.03
C ARG A 91 -8.31 -23.31 -0.26
N ILE A 92 -8.17 -23.69 -1.54
CA ILE A 92 -8.23 -25.08 -2.00
C ILE A 92 -6.86 -25.75 -1.85
N LEU A 93 -5.80 -25.07 -2.28
CA LEU A 93 -4.45 -25.61 -2.35
C LEU A 93 -3.70 -25.57 -0.98
N GLY A 94 -4.17 -24.74 -0.03
CA GLY A 94 -3.49 -24.53 1.25
C GLY A 94 -2.21 -23.69 1.18
N VAL A 95 -1.74 -23.34 -0.03
CA VAL A 95 -0.50 -22.59 -0.27
C VAL A 95 -0.73 -21.37 -1.14
N ARG A 96 0.15 -20.37 -1.00
CA ARG A 96 0.17 -19.21 -1.89
C ARG A 96 0.71 -19.61 -3.25
N ASN A 97 0.14 -19.04 -4.30
CA ASN A 97 0.62 -19.15 -5.68
C ASN A 97 1.27 -17.83 -6.14
N SER A 98 1.84 -17.80 -7.34
CA SER A 98 2.50 -16.62 -7.93
C SER A 98 1.58 -15.40 -8.06
N THR A 99 0.26 -15.59 -8.12
CA THR A 99 -0.71 -14.48 -8.19
C THR A 99 -0.59 -13.54 -6.97
N HIS A 100 -0.21 -14.06 -5.79
CA HIS A 100 0.01 -13.24 -4.59
C HIS A 100 1.20 -12.28 -4.73
N THR A 101 2.14 -12.54 -5.63
CA THR A 101 3.20 -11.60 -5.99
C THR A 101 2.75 -10.66 -7.09
N LEU A 102 2.09 -11.19 -8.13
CA LEU A 102 1.64 -10.41 -9.28
C LEU A 102 0.69 -9.29 -8.90
N VAL A 103 -0.25 -9.53 -7.99
CA VAL A 103 -1.18 -8.47 -7.52
C VAL A 103 -0.48 -7.29 -6.86
N LYS A 104 0.71 -7.49 -6.29
CA LYS A 104 1.48 -6.43 -5.62
C LYS A 104 2.26 -5.54 -6.60
N ILE A 105 2.44 -5.98 -7.85
CA ILE A 105 3.11 -5.22 -8.90
C ILE A 105 2.15 -4.66 -9.94
N MET A 106 0.84 -4.95 -9.80
CA MET A 106 -0.18 -4.42 -10.70
C MET A 106 -0.17 -2.90 -10.72
N GLN A 107 -0.30 -2.35 -11.94
CA GLN A 107 -0.53 -0.93 -12.18
C GLN A 107 -1.79 -0.81 -13.07
N PRO A 108 -2.96 -0.51 -12.47
CA PRO A 108 -4.25 -0.57 -13.17
C PRO A 108 -4.57 0.68 -14.01
N PHE A 109 -3.79 1.77 -13.87
CA PHE A 109 -4.03 2.98 -14.64
C PHE A 109 -3.50 2.88 -16.07
N ALA A 110 -4.14 3.57 -17.01
CA ALA A 110 -3.64 3.75 -18.35
C ALA A 110 -2.37 4.63 -18.38
N GLN A 111 -2.34 5.68 -17.56
CA GLN A 111 -1.20 6.60 -17.43
C GLN A 111 -0.15 6.08 -16.44
N PRO A 112 1.09 6.57 -16.54
CA PRO A 112 2.14 6.30 -15.56
C PRO A 112 1.72 6.65 -14.14
N ALA A 113 2.08 5.82 -13.15
CA ALA A 113 1.81 6.08 -11.75
C ALA A 113 2.92 5.52 -10.85
N LEU A 114 3.10 6.13 -9.67
CA LEU A 114 3.90 5.51 -8.62
C LEU A 114 3.10 4.35 -8.01
N ARG A 115 3.69 3.15 -7.97
CA ARG A 115 3.15 1.98 -7.28
C ARG A 115 4.03 1.58 -6.11
N LEU A 116 3.40 1.26 -4.99
CA LEU A 116 4.10 0.68 -3.85
C LEU A 116 4.07 -0.85 -3.97
N THR A 117 5.20 -1.47 -3.70
CA THR A 117 5.33 -2.94 -3.73
C THR A 117 6.05 -3.41 -2.48
N SER A 118 5.53 -4.46 -1.85
CA SER A 118 6.13 -5.03 -0.66
C SER A 118 6.61 -6.45 -0.86
N TYR A 119 7.72 -6.79 -0.20
CA TYR A 119 8.20 -8.17 -0.09
C TYR A 119 8.27 -8.62 1.37
N THR A 120 8.29 -9.92 1.61
CA THR A 120 8.40 -10.52 2.95
C THR A 120 9.68 -11.31 3.14
N HIS A 121 10.20 -11.92 2.09
CA HIS A 121 11.40 -12.76 2.09
C HIS A 121 12.47 -12.22 1.14
N PRO A 122 13.78 -12.40 1.44
CA PRO A 122 14.89 -11.85 0.65
C PRO A 122 14.85 -12.24 -0.83
N GLU A 123 14.47 -13.46 -1.17
CA GLU A 123 14.36 -13.93 -2.56
C GLU A 123 13.38 -13.09 -3.40
N TYR A 124 12.32 -12.57 -2.78
CA TYR A 124 11.40 -11.65 -3.48
C TYR A 124 11.99 -10.26 -3.65
N LEU A 125 12.89 -9.81 -2.77
CA LEU A 125 13.61 -8.56 -2.97
C LEU A 125 14.47 -8.65 -4.23
N GLU A 126 15.21 -9.74 -4.41
CA GLU A 126 16.09 -9.94 -5.57
C GLU A 126 15.27 -10.02 -6.86
N MET A 127 14.26 -10.90 -6.89
CA MET A 127 13.38 -11.09 -8.04
C MET A 127 12.66 -9.79 -8.47
N LEU A 128 12.10 -9.04 -7.49
CA LEU A 128 11.39 -7.79 -7.80
C LEU A 128 12.33 -6.65 -8.14
N SER A 129 13.56 -6.65 -7.58
CA SER A 129 14.60 -5.70 -7.98
C SER A 129 15.04 -5.92 -9.43
N ASP A 130 15.22 -7.19 -9.84
CA ASP A 130 15.52 -7.54 -11.22
C ASP A 130 14.37 -7.15 -12.16
N TYR A 131 13.13 -7.46 -11.78
CA TYR A 131 11.95 -7.07 -12.57
C TYR A 131 11.87 -5.56 -12.78
N PHE A 132 11.96 -4.76 -11.71
CA PHE A 132 11.86 -3.30 -11.82
C PHE A 132 13.08 -2.66 -12.48
N GLY A 133 14.26 -3.28 -12.36
CA GLY A 133 15.50 -2.82 -12.99
C GLY A 133 15.55 -3.11 -14.48
N ASN A 134 15.08 -4.28 -14.91
CA ASN A 134 15.39 -4.79 -16.24
C ASN A 134 14.15 -5.12 -17.11
N ALA A 135 12.99 -5.41 -16.53
CA ALA A 135 11.84 -5.95 -17.25
C ALA A 135 10.55 -5.12 -17.14
N ALA A 136 10.42 -4.27 -16.12
CA ALA A 136 9.21 -3.47 -15.95
C ALA A 136 9.10 -2.42 -17.07
N PRO A 137 7.93 -2.28 -17.72
CA PRO A 137 7.72 -1.26 -18.75
C PRO A 137 7.89 0.15 -18.15
N HIS A 138 8.77 0.94 -18.73
CA HIS A 138 9.13 2.28 -18.22
C HIS A 138 8.00 3.30 -18.36
N ASP A 139 7.11 3.10 -19.32
CA ASP A 139 5.91 3.91 -19.54
C ASP A 139 4.80 3.70 -18.50
N ARG A 140 4.95 2.70 -17.61
CA ARG A 140 3.98 2.42 -16.55
C ARG A 140 4.27 3.19 -15.26
N GLY A 141 5.31 4.01 -15.22
CA GLY A 141 5.70 4.84 -14.07
C GLY A 141 6.65 4.14 -13.11
N ASP A 142 6.81 4.73 -11.95
CA ASP A 142 7.81 4.38 -10.95
C ASP A 142 7.30 3.33 -9.94
N ALA A 143 8.23 2.72 -9.20
CA ALA A 143 7.90 1.78 -8.14
C ALA A 143 8.71 2.03 -6.87
N PHE A 144 8.07 1.90 -5.69
CA PHE A 144 8.78 1.69 -4.43
C PHE A 144 8.75 0.21 -4.09
N LEU A 145 9.92 -0.33 -3.77
CA LEU A 145 10.08 -1.70 -3.27
C LEU A 145 10.53 -1.66 -1.82
N MET A 146 9.75 -2.27 -0.92
CA MET A 146 9.97 -2.18 0.51
C MET A 146 9.52 -3.45 1.24
N ARG A 147 10.05 -3.66 2.44
CA ARG A 147 9.59 -4.77 3.28
C ARG A 147 8.21 -4.50 3.87
N GLY A 148 7.94 -3.26 4.25
CA GLY A 148 6.66 -2.84 4.85
C GLY A 148 6.34 -3.52 6.18
N THR A 149 5.09 -3.40 6.61
CA THR A 149 4.58 -3.98 7.86
C THR A 149 3.80 -5.24 7.56
N GLU A 150 4.27 -6.39 8.02
CA GLU A 150 3.65 -7.73 7.80
C GLU A 150 3.32 -8.04 6.33
N GLY A 151 4.05 -7.40 5.40
CA GLY A 151 3.87 -7.54 3.96
C GLY A 151 2.85 -6.58 3.34
N GLU A 152 2.29 -5.65 4.11
CA GLU A 152 1.59 -4.47 3.62
C GLU A 152 2.60 -3.38 3.22
N THR A 153 2.16 -2.40 2.42
CA THR A 153 3.04 -1.37 1.85
C THR A 153 3.26 -0.16 2.75
N VAL A 154 2.78 -0.18 3.98
CA VAL A 154 3.02 0.87 4.97
C VAL A 154 4.33 0.61 5.71
N ALA A 155 5.10 1.66 5.98
CA ALA A 155 6.31 1.59 6.78
C ALA A 155 6.01 1.08 8.20
N ASN A 156 6.95 0.32 8.78
CA ASN A 156 6.79 -0.16 10.13
C ASN A 156 6.99 1.01 11.11
N ALA A 157 5.96 1.34 11.87
CA ALA A 157 5.96 2.47 12.81
C ALA A 157 7.05 2.37 13.89
N ARG A 158 7.51 1.15 14.23
CA ARG A 158 8.54 0.90 15.24
C ARG A 158 9.96 0.89 14.68
N ARG A 159 10.10 0.66 13.37
CA ARG A 159 11.41 0.47 12.74
C ARG A 159 11.31 0.77 11.26
N ALA A 160 11.89 1.87 10.81
CA ALA A 160 11.95 2.18 9.39
C ALA A 160 12.67 1.05 8.64
N GLN A 161 12.02 0.55 7.61
CA GLN A 161 12.58 -0.45 6.70
C GLN A 161 13.15 0.28 5.48
N ARG A 162 14.07 -0.39 4.80
CA ARG A 162 14.62 0.11 3.55
C ARG A 162 13.50 0.31 2.52
N ILE A 163 13.54 1.45 1.80
CA ILE A 163 12.70 1.77 0.65
C ILE A 163 13.62 2.01 -0.54
N ASP A 164 13.46 1.19 -1.58
CA ASP A 164 14.12 1.35 -2.85
C ASP A 164 13.15 1.96 -3.87
N TRP A 165 13.58 3.00 -4.56
CA TRP A 165 12.84 3.63 -5.66
C TRP A 165 13.42 3.17 -6.99
N PHE A 166 12.55 2.69 -7.87
CA PHE A 166 12.86 2.33 -9.24
C PHE A 166 12.19 3.30 -10.19
N SER A 167 13.00 3.95 -11.02
CA SER A 167 12.56 4.84 -12.07
C SER A 167 13.32 4.53 -13.35
N ARG A 168 12.62 4.14 -14.39
CA ARG A 168 13.21 3.78 -15.71
C ARG A 168 14.41 2.82 -15.59
N GLY A 169 14.24 1.78 -14.79
CA GLY A 169 15.27 0.76 -14.54
C GLY A 169 16.35 1.18 -13.53
N THR A 170 16.43 2.45 -13.16
CA THR A 170 17.41 2.91 -12.16
C THR A 170 16.88 2.72 -10.74
N ARG A 171 17.69 2.08 -9.89
CA ARG A 171 17.41 1.90 -8.46
C ARG A 171 18.09 2.99 -7.64
N THR A 172 17.32 3.63 -6.76
CA THR A 172 17.81 4.59 -5.77
C THR A 172 17.32 4.20 -4.39
N VAL A 173 18.19 4.19 -3.39
CA VAL A 173 17.80 3.98 -2.00
C VAL A 173 17.26 5.30 -1.45
N LEU A 174 15.97 5.36 -1.09
CA LEU A 174 15.37 6.53 -0.46
C LEU A 174 15.51 6.49 1.06
N VAL A 175 15.32 5.32 1.65
CA VAL A 175 15.43 5.11 3.09
C VAL A 175 16.31 3.89 3.32
N GLU A 176 17.35 4.05 4.13
CA GLU A 176 18.12 2.91 4.63
C GLU A 176 17.40 2.28 5.84
N LYS A 177 17.64 0.99 6.06
CA LYS A 177 17.10 0.29 7.23
C LYS A 177 17.66 0.88 8.50
N GLN A 178 16.78 1.35 9.37
CA GLN A 178 17.14 1.96 10.66
C GLN A 178 17.03 0.98 11.84
N SER A 179 17.58 1.34 12.98
CA SER A 179 17.33 0.70 14.27
C SER A 179 15.88 0.90 14.72
N VAL A 180 15.50 0.27 15.83
CA VAL A 180 14.19 0.53 16.46
C VAL A 180 14.16 2.00 16.91
N ALA A 181 13.08 2.70 16.59
CA ALA A 181 12.88 4.08 17.01
C ALA A 181 12.72 4.17 18.54
N GLU A 182 13.32 5.18 19.15
CA GLU A 182 13.24 5.43 20.60
C GLU A 182 11.84 5.94 20.97
N ASP A 183 11.28 6.85 20.16
CA ASP A 183 9.97 7.45 20.36
C ASP A 183 8.95 6.87 19.36
N VAL A 184 8.31 5.76 19.75
CA VAL A 184 7.19 5.21 18.98
C VAL A 184 5.89 5.58 19.69
N PRO A 185 4.95 6.28 19.04
CA PRO A 185 3.67 6.56 19.65
C PRO A 185 2.95 5.25 19.98
N GLU A 186 2.12 5.29 21.03
CA GLU A 186 1.25 4.16 21.36
C GLU A 186 0.42 3.77 20.14
N LEU A 187 0.62 2.56 19.66
CA LEU A 187 -0.07 2.01 18.48
C LEU A 187 -1.34 1.26 18.91
N PRO A 188 -2.36 1.18 18.05
CA PRO A 188 -3.54 0.38 18.38
C PRO A 188 -3.15 -1.08 18.55
N GLU A 189 -3.78 -1.73 19.52
CA GLU A 189 -3.54 -3.15 19.81
C GLU A 189 -4.23 -4.05 18.78
N GLY A 190 -3.50 -5.10 18.39
CA GLY A 190 -4.03 -6.28 17.74
C GLY A 190 -4.62 -6.05 16.35
N SER A 191 -5.65 -6.85 16.06
CA SER A 191 -6.33 -6.96 14.77
C SER A 191 -7.81 -6.55 14.86
N ASP A 192 -8.12 -5.48 15.60
CA ASP A 192 -9.46 -4.91 15.71
C ASP A 192 -9.63 -3.73 14.75
N ALA A 193 -10.60 -3.85 13.83
CA ALA A 193 -10.87 -2.83 12.82
C ALA A 193 -11.35 -1.51 13.43
N LEU A 194 -12.24 -1.57 14.42
CA LEU A 194 -12.82 -0.39 15.07
C LEU A 194 -11.78 0.34 15.93
N ALA A 195 -10.96 -0.40 16.67
CA ALA A 195 -9.87 0.19 17.45
C ALA A 195 -8.85 0.86 16.53
N THR A 196 -8.46 0.20 15.43
CA THR A 196 -7.54 0.76 14.42
C THR A 196 -8.14 2.00 13.75
N ALA A 197 -9.42 1.96 13.36
CA ALA A 197 -10.11 3.10 12.76
C ALA A 197 -10.20 4.31 13.71
N ARG A 198 -10.54 4.09 14.99
CA ARG A 198 -10.53 5.17 15.99
C ARG A 198 -9.16 5.81 16.14
N TRP A 199 -8.12 4.99 16.25
CA TRP A 199 -6.74 5.47 16.36
C TRP A 199 -6.32 6.26 15.11
N ILE A 200 -6.68 5.79 13.89
CA ILE A 200 -6.43 6.51 12.64
C ILE A 200 -7.12 7.88 12.67
N ASN A 201 -8.38 7.96 13.08
CA ASN A 201 -9.09 9.24 13.20
C ASN A 201 -8.40 10.18 14.21
N GLU A 202 -7.93 9.68 15.36
CA GLU A 202 -7.19 10.49 16.32
C GLU A 202 -5.90 11.08 15.74
N VAL A 203 -5.17 10.30 14.92
CA VAL A 203 -3.99 10.78 14.18
C VAL A 203 -4.38 11.83 13.15
N LEU A 204 -5.42 11.55 12.37
CA LEU A 204 -5.90 12.47 11.33
C LEU A 204 -6.44 13.78 11.91
N ASP A 205 -7.00 13.77 13.12
CA ASP A 205 -7.47 14.96 13.84
C ASP A 205 -6.33 15.69 14.59
N GLY A 206 -5.10 15.19 14.52
CA GLY A 206 -3.94 15.77 15.22
C GLY A 206 -3.91 15.51 16.73
N ARG A 207 -4.76 14.64 17.25
CA ARG A 207 -4.80 14.25 18.68
C ARG A 207 -3.70 13.23 19.04
N ARG A 208 -3.14 12.57 18.03
CA ARG A 208 -1.97 11.69 18.15
C ARG A 208 -0.96 12.01 17.05
N PRO A 209 0.35 11.86 17.31
CA PRO A 209 1.35 12.07 16.29
C PRO A 209 1.32 10.97 15.23
N VAL A 210 1.64 11.34 13.99
CA VAL A 210 1.94 10.37 12.93
C VAL A 210 3.25 9.68 13.27
N PRO A 211 3.34 8.33 13.24
CA PRO A 211 4.62 7.65 13.41
C PRO A 211 5.65 8.14 12.38
N GLN A 212 6.86 8.49 12.83
CA GLN A 212 7.88 9.14 12.01
C GLN A 212 8.17 8.39 10.70
N ALA A 213 8.35 7.07 10.76
CA ALA A 213 8.63 6.26 9.57
C ALA A 213 7.50 6.32 8.52
N ILE A 214 6.24 6.51 8.96
CA ILE A 214 5.09 6.67 8.05
C ILE A 214 5.07 8.10 7.49
N ALA A 215 5.38 9.12 8.30
CA ALA A 215 5.47 10.50 7.83
C ALA A 215 6.55 10.66 6.76
N GLU A 216 7.75 10.11 6.98
CA GLU A 216 8.84 10.08 6.00
C GLU A 216 8.44 9.34 4.72
N GLN A 217 7.75 8.21 4.85
CA GLN A 217 7.23 7.49 3.68
C GLN A 217 6.24 8.34 2.89
N VAL A 218 5.34 9.07 3.57
CA VAL A 218 4.39 9.99 2.91
C VAL A 218 5.14 11.05 2.12
N ASP A 219 6.16 11.69 2.69
CA ASP A 219 6.94 12.73 2.01
C ASP A 219 7.63 12.19 0.76
N HIS A 220 8.29 11.03 0.83
CA HIS A 220 8.87 10.38 -0.36
C HIS A 220 7.82 10.04 -1.42
N CYS A 221 6.64 9.56 -1.01
CA CYS A 221 5.55 9.27 -1.93
C CYS A 221 5.04 10.54 -2.65
N VAL A 222 4.86 11.63 -1.91
CA VAL A 222 4.43 12.93 -2.46
C VAL A 222 5.43 13.44 -3.48
N ASP A 223 6.72 13.43 -3.14
CA ASP A 223 7.79 13.94 -4.01
C ASP A 223 7.88 13.15 -5.31
N VAL A 224 7.88 11.82 -5.23
CA VAL A 224 7.99 10.98 -6.43
C VAL A 224 6.69 11.01 -7.26
N ALA A 225 5.51 11.00 -6.62
CA ALA A 225 4.24 11.14 -7.34
C ALA A 225 4.16 12.47 -8.13
N ALA A 226 4.68 13.57 -7.56
CA ALA A 226 4.78 14.85 -8.24
C ALA A 226 5.71 14.80 -9.46
N ARG A 227 6.86 14.11 -9.36
CA ARG A 227 7.79 13.89 -10.49
C ARG A 227 7.14 13.07 -11.60
N VAL A 228 6.48 11.96 -11.25
CA VAL A 228 5.78 11.11 -12.23
C VAL A 228 4.72 11.93 -12.98
N ARG A 229 3.96 12.78 -12.28
CA ARG A 229 2.95 13.64 -12.90
C ARG A 229 3.55 14.65 -13.88
N LYS A 230 4.67 15.29 -13.53
CA LYS A 230 5.37 16.25 -14.43
C LYS A 230 5.87 15.60 -15.71
N ASN A 231 6.20 14.32 -15.68
CA ASN A 231 6.68 13.57 -16.86
C ASN A 231 5.54 13.16 -17.82
N ILE A 232 4.28 13.37 -17.44
CA ILE A 232 3.09 13.09 -18.26
C ILE A 232 2.61 14.35 -19.00
N SER A 233 2.94 15.53 -18.45
CA SER A 233 2.60 16.86 -19.02
C SER A 233 3.59 17.26 -20.09
#